data_0009ebff22cae4492ffc2e80e6ad0744
#
_entry.id   0009ebff22cae4492ffc2e80e6ad0744
#
_cell.length_a   1.000
_cell.length_b   1.000
_cell.length_c   1.000
_cell.angle_alpha   90.00
_cell.angle_beta   90.00
_cell.angle_gamma   90.00
#
_symmetry.space_group_name_H-M   'P 1'
#
loop_
_entity.id
_entity.type
_entity.pdbx_description
1 polymer ?
#
loop_
_entity_poly.entity_id
_entity_poly.type
_entity_poly.pdbx_seq_one_letter_code
_entity_poly.pdbx_strand_id
1 'polypeptide(L)'
;MSLTGIARYAFAPRQHKLEQHFTEPEALQHRVLQHLLHTAANTEYGRNHLFATTKGYDDFVRNVPVNTYEELKADIDRMRHGEADVLWPGKVKWYAKSSGTTNDKSKFIPVSAEGLKNIHYKGGTDVVALYLQNNPKSRMFDGKGLILGGSHAPNYNVAGSLVGDLSAILIENINPLVNLVRVPKKQTCLLYTSPSPRDTERSR
;
A
#
# COMPACT_ATOMS: atom_id res chain seq x y z
N MET A 1 -2.43 -15.09 -29.99
CA MET A 1 -1.78 -13.98 -29.23
C MET A 1 -1.44 -14.50 -27.85
N SER A 2 -0.19 -14.37 -27.37
CA SER A 2 0.18 -14.83 -26.01
C SER A 2 -0.39 -13.90 -24.96
N LEU A 3 -0.58 -14.38 -23.72
CA LEU A 3 -1.02 -13.54 -22.59
C LEU A 3 -0.05 -12.38 -22.34
N THR A 4 1.25 -12.63 -22.50
CA THR A 4 2.28 -11.60 -22.38
C THR A 4 2.14 -10.54 -23.49
N GLY A 5 1.76 -10.92 -24.70
CA GLY A 5 1.48 -9.98 -25.81
C GLY A 5 0.30 -9.06 -25.50
N ILE A 6 -0.79 -9.60 -24.93
CA ILE A 6 -1.96 -8.83 -24.50
C ILE A 6 -1.55 -7.86 -23.37
N ALA A 7 -0.82 -8.35 -22.37
CA ALA A 7 -0.34 -7.53 -21.24
C ALA A 7 0.57 -6.39 -21.73
N ARG A 8 1.46 -6.64 -22.68
CA ARG A 8 2.33 -5.63 -23.29
C ARG A 8 1.52 -4.49 -23.90
N TYR A 9 0.50 -4.82 -24.68
CA TYR A 9 -0.38 -3.83 -25.27
C TYR A 9 -1.16 -3.04 -24.21
N ALA A 10 -1.69 -3.74 -23.20
CA ALA A 10 -2.44 -3.10 -22.12
C ALA A 10 -1.58 -2.15 -21.25
N PHE A 11 -0.28 -2.44 -21.08
CA PHE A 11 0.64 -1.60 -20.29
C PHE A 11 1.37 -0.52 -21.10
N ALA A 12 1.27 -0.51 -22.43
CA ALA A 12 1.92 0.49 -23.26
C ALA A 12 1.58 1.96 -22.89
N PRO A 13 0.31 2.33 -22.62
CA PRO A 13 -0.02 3.70 -22.18
C PRO A 13 0.62 4.08 -20.84
N ARG A 14 0.98 3.07 -20.03
CA ARG A 14 1.62 3.28 -18.74
C ARG A 14 3.07 3.69 -18.89
N GLN A 15 3.76 3.15 -19.87
CA GLN A 15 5.16 3.48 -20.17
C GLN A 15 5.32 4.97 -20.47
N HIS A 16 4.45 5.53 -21.33
CA HIS A 16 4.47 6.95 -21.65
C HIS A 16 4.27 7.85 -20.40
N LYS A 17 3.40 7.43 -19.47
CA LYS A 17 3.22 8.17 -18.20
C LYS A 17 4.44 8.09 -17.31
N LEU A 18 5.23 7.03 -17.37
CA LEU A 18 6.47 6.89 -16.60
C LEU A 18 7.57 7.80 -17.10
N GLU A 19 7.59 8.12 -18.40
CA GLU A 19 8.54 9.08 -18.98
C GLU A 19 8.41 10.47 -18.36
N GLN A 20 7.19 10.87 -17.94
CA GLN A 20 6.94 12.14 -17.27
C GLN A 20 7.70 12.29 -15.94
N HIS A 21 8.05 11.17 -15.27
CA HIS A 21 8.88 11.22 -14.06
C HIS A 21 10.30 11.73 -14.32
N PHE A 22 10.76 11.63 -15.55
CA PHE A 22 12.10 12.10 -15.96
C PHE A 22 12.04 13.48 -16.59
N THR A 23 10.95 13.81 -17.28
CA THR A 23 10.81 15.09 -18.02
C THR A 23 10.22 16.22 -17.19
N GLU A 24 9.32 15.87 -16.23
CA GLU A 24 8.57 16.87 -15.44
C GLU A 24 8.49 16.46 -13.94
N PRO A 25 9.59 16.10 -13.28
CA PRO A 25 9.54 15.56 -11.91
C PRO A 25 8.92 16.51 -10.90
N GLU A 26 9.27 17.80 -10.94
CA GLU A 26 8.77 18.81 -10.01
C GLU A 26 7.27 19.06 -10.17
N ALA A 27 6.79 19.18 -11.41
CA ALA A 27 5.37 19.34 -11.70
C ALA A 27 4.57 18.13 -11.25
N LEU A 28 5.13 16.93 -11.39
CA LEU A 28 4.51 15.69 -10.94
C LEU A 28 4.41 15.63 -9.41
N GLN A 29 5.50 15.94 -8.72
CA GLN A 29 5.54 15.98 -7.25
C GLN A 29 4.56 17.02 -6.71
N HIS A 30 4.51 18.20 -7.32
CA HIS A 30 3.56 19.24 -6.93
C HIS A 30 2.11 18.78 -7.07
N ARG A 31 1.75 18.14 -8.19
CA ARG A 31 0.41 17.57 -8.38
C ARG A 31 0.06 16.53 -7.32
N VAL A 32 1.01 15.65 -6.96
CA VAL A 32 0.80 14.63 -5.92
C VAL A 32 0.62 15.30 -4.56
N LEU A 33 1.45 16.26 -4.20
CA LEU A 33 1.32 17.02 -2.94
C LEU A 33 -0.05 17.69 -2.85
N GLN A 34 -0.47 18.44 -3.88
CA GLN A 34 -1.77 19.10 -3.90
C GLN A 34 -2.93 18.09 -3.79
N HIS A 35 -2.83 16.95 -4.45
CA HIS A 35 -3.83 15.89 -4.33
C HIS A 35 -3.95 15.36 -2.89
N LEU A 36 -2.83 15.08 -2.23
CA LEU A 36 -2.80 14.59 -0.84
C LEU A 36 -3.35 15.63 0.14
N LEU A 37 -2.93 16.89 0.02
CA LEU A 37 -3.41 17.99 0.84
C LEU A 37 -4.92 18.21 0.69
N HIS A 38 -5.41 18.25 -0.55
CA HIS A 38 -6.84 18.40 -0.82
C HIS A 38 -7.65 17.22 -0.27
N THR A 39 -7.17 16.01 -0.49
CA THR A 39 -7.84 14.79 -0.02
C THR A 39 -7.95 14.75 1.50
N ALA A 40 -6.88 15.12 2.21
CA ALA A 40 -6.84 15.06 3.67
C ALA A 40 -7.23 16.38 4.37
N ALA A 41 -7.64 17.43 3.63
CA ALA A 41 -7.92 18.76 4.19
C ALA A 41 -8.94 18.76 5.33
N ASN A 42 -9.94 17.88 5.26
CA ASN A 42 -11.02 17.80 6.24
C ASN A 42 -10.76 16.79 7.36
N THR A 43 -9.63 16.11 7.37
CA THR A 43 -9.22 15.27 8.52
C THR A 43 -8.83 16.14 9.71
N GLU A 44 -8.77 15.57 10.91
CA GLU A 44 -8.29 16.29 12.09
C GLU A 44 -6.85 16.78 11.88
N TYR A 45 -5.96 15.89 11.41
CA TYR A 45 -4.57 16.24 11.10
C TYR A 45 -4.48 17.33 10.03
N GLY A 46 -5.27 17.22 8.96
CA GLY A 46 -5.29 18.21 7.88
C GLY A 46 -5.74 19.61 8.32
N ARG A 47 -6.74 19.69 9.20
CA ARG A 47 -7.18 20.96 9.79
C ARG A 47 -6.12 21.55 10.72
N ASN A 48 -5.53 20.74 11.59
CA ASN A 48 -4.49 21.17 12.53
C ASN A 48 -3.23 21.66 11.82
N HIS A 49 -2.96 21.14 10.62
CA HIS A 49 -1.79 21.50 9.81
C HIS A 49 -2.12 22.36 8.57
N LEU A 50 -3.28 23.01 8.54
CA LEU A 50 -3.69 23.99 7.56
C LEU A 50 -3.65 23.49 6.09
N PHE A 51 -3.97 22.23 5.84
CA PHE A 51 -3.90 21.62 4.51
C PHE A 51 -4.73 22.36 3.47
N ALA A 52 -5.90 22.89 3.85
CA ALA A 52 -6.79 23.62 2.94
C ALA A 52 -6.16 24.91 2.38
N THR A 53 -5.21 25.50 3.08
CA THR A 53 -4.54 26.77 2.69
C THR A 53 -3.11 26.58 2.23
N THR A 54 -2.56 25.38 2.33
CA THR A 54 -1.20 25.02 1.91
C THR A 54 -1.12 24.96 0.38
N LYS A 55 -0.35 25.85 -0.25
CA LYS A 55 -0.28 25.99 -1.72
C LYS A 55 0.89 25.27 -2.36
N GLY A 56 1.95 24.98 -1.63
CA GLY A 56 3.15 24.38 -2.17
C GLY A 56 4.04 23.75 -1.11
N TYR A 57 5.23 23.35 -1.55
CA TYR A 57 6.20 22.66 -0.70
C TYR A 57 6.65 23.52 0.49
N ASP A 58 6.92 24.80 0.27
CA ASP A 58 7.40 25.70 1.34
C ASP A 58 6.33 25.91 2.42
N ASP A 59 5.06 26.03 2.03
CA ASP A 59 3.95 26.11 2.98
C ASP A 59 3.82 24.78 3.74
N PHE A 60 3.94 23.66 3.03
CA PHE A 60 3.88 22.32 3.64
C PHE A 60 4.96 22.14 4.70
N VAL A 61 6.20 22.49 4.40
CA VAL A 61 7.32 22.39 5.35
C VAL A 61 7.12 23.31 6.59
N ARG A 62 6.49 24.47 6.43
CA ARG A 62 6.18 25.35 7.56
C ARG A 62 5.05 24.84 8.44
N ASN A 63 4.04 24.22 7.83
CA ASN A 63 2.80 23.86 8.51
C ASN A 63 2.82 22.42 9.07
N VAL A 64 3.67 21.56 8.52
CA VAL A 64 3.68 20.13 8.86
C VAL A 64 5.01 19.74 9.47
N PRO A 65 5.05 19.38 10.75
CA PRO A 65 6.28 18.93 11.39
C PRO A 65 6.70 17.56 10.88
N VAL A 66 8.00 17.27 10.97
CA VAL A 66 8.50 15.91 10.78
C VAL A 66 8.11 15.10 12.01
N ASN A 67 7.31 14.07 11.80
CA ASN A 67 6.83 13.20 12.88
C ASN A 67 7.53 11.85 12.87
N THR A 68 7.81 11.34 14.04
CA THR A 68 8.15 9.94 14.28
C THR A 68 6.88 9.09 14.38
N TYR A 69 7.02 7.77 14.30
CA TYR A 69 5.88 6.87 14.54
C TYR A 69 5.29 7.02 15.95
N GLU A 70 6.12 7.25 16.94
CA GLU A 70 5.67 7.34 18.35
C GLU A 70 4.80 8.60 18.58
N GLU A 71 5.07 9.68 17.86
CA GLU A 71 4.25 10.90 17.92
C GLU A 71 2.89 10.70 17.25
N LEU A 72 2.81 9.92 16.16
CA LEU A 72 1.55 9.61 15.46
C LEU A 72 0.81 8.40 16.04
N LYS A 73 1.40 7.68 16.98
CA LYS A 73 0.88 6.43 17.50
C LYS A 73 -0.52 6.55 18.11
N ALA A 74 -0.76 7.61 18.88
CA ALA A 74 -2.07 7.83 19.49
C ALA A 74 -3.16 7.99 18.43
N ASP A 75 -2.91 8.74 17.37
CA ASP A 75 -3.84 8.93 16.26
C ASP A 75 -4.05 7.64 15.47
N ILE A 76 -2.98 6.89 15.23
CA ILE A 76 -3.06 5.57 14.58
C ILE A 76 -3.92 4.61 15.42
N ASP A 77 -3.77 4.62 16.75
CA ASP A 77 -4.57 3.78 17.63
C ASP A 77 -6.05 4.19 17.65
N ARG A 78 -6.37 5.48 17.60
CA ARG A 78 -7.74 5.99 17.40
C ARG A 78 -8.35 5.46 16.09
N MET A 79 -7.59 5.58 14.99
CA MET A 79 -8.01 5.03 13.69
C MET A 79 -8.26 3.52 13.74
N ARG A 80 -7.40 2.77 14.42
CA ARG A 80 -7.56 1.32 14.62
C ARG A 80 -8.83 0.97 15.41
N HIS A 81 -9.24 1.81 16.34
CA HIS A 81 -10.49 1.70 17.08
C HIS A 81 -11.72 2.19 16.30
N GLY A 82 -11.54 2.48 15.00
CA GLY A 82 -12.63 2.80 14.08
C GLY A 82 -12.99 4.28 13.99
N GLU A 83 -12.17 5.17 14.55
CA GLU A 83 -12.35 6.60 14.37
C GLU A 83 -12.03 7.00 12.93
N ALA A 84 -12.92 7.78 12.33
CA ALA A 84 -12.80 8.27 10.97
C ALA A 84 -12.12 9.64 10.94
N ASP A 85 -11.55 10.01 9.79
CA ASP A 85 -11.07 11.36 9.50
C ASP A 85 -9.99 11.89 10.47
N VAL A 86 -9.17 10.99 11.06
CA VAL A 86 -8.04 11.38 11.92
C VAL A 86 -6.85 11.82 11.07
N LEU A 87 -6.08 10.89 10.51
CA LEU A 87 -4.92 11.18 9.64
C LEU A 87 -5.28 11.10 8.14
N TRP A 88 -6.31 10.33 7.79
CA TRP A 88 -6.77 10.11 6.43
C TRP A 88 -8.30 10.06 6.38
N PRO A 89 -8.95 10.47 5.27
CA PRO A 89 -10.41 10.50 5.18
C PRO A 89 -11.04 9.14 5.36
N GLY A 90 -12.15 9.12 6.09
CA GLY A 90 -12.92 7.93 6.37
C GLY A 90 -12.23 6.96 7.32
N LYS A 91 -12.73 5.73 7.35
CA LYS A 91 -12.17 4.65 8.18
C LYS A 91 -11.15 3.85 7.40
N VAL A 92 -9.97 3.63 7.99
CA VAL A 92 -8.96 2.74 7.44
C VAL A 92 -9.18 1.33 7.98
N LYS A 93 -9.36 0.38 7.07
CA LYS A 93 -9.66 -1.01 7.41
C LYS A 93 -8.39 -1.83 7.71
N TRP A 94 -7.31 -1.60 6.96
CA TRP A 94 -6.12 -2.44 7.02
C TRP A 94 -4.94 -1.74 7.68
N TYR A 95 -4.20 -2.52 8.49
CA TYR A 95 -2.98 -2.08 9.15
C TYR A 95 -1.86 -3.08 8.95
N ALA A 96 -0.78 -2.63 8.32
CA ALA A 96 0.40 -3.45 8.14
C ALA A 96 1.21 -3.50 9.44
N LYS A 97 1.47 -4.72 9.93
CA LYS A 97 2.32 -4.95 11.10
C LYS A 97 3.78 -5.00 10.67
N SER A 98 4.62 -4.12 11.24
CA SER A 98 6.05 -4.20 11.00
C SER A 98 6.70 -5.28 11.86
N SER A 99 7.84 -5.82 11.39
CA SER A 99 8.59 -6.88 12.08
C SER A 99 9.32 -6.44 13.36
N GLY A 100 9.17 -5.19 13.81
CA GLY A 100 9.64 -4.67 15.08
C GLY A 100 11.07 -5.03 15.44
N THR A 101 12.07 -4.47 14.76
CA THR A 101 13.48 -4.71 15.08
C THR A 101 14.05 -3.74 16.13
N THR A 102 13.27 -2.73 16.53
CA THR A 102 13.71 -1.73 17.51
C THR A 102 12.70 -1.70 18.66
N ASN A 103 13.12 -2.05 19.88
CA ASN A 103 12.33 -2.07 21.12
C ASN A 103 11.17 -3.07 21.23
N ASP A 104 11.22 -4.24 20.57
CA ASP A 104 10.24 -5.36 20.68
C ASP A 104 8.74 -4.98 20.47
N LYS A 105 8.43 -3.78 19.98
CA LYS A 105 7.06 -3.34 19.75
C LYS A 105 6.76 -3.24 18.26
N SER A 106 5.88 -4.10 17.79
CA SER A 106 5.37 -4.01 16.42
C SER A 106 4.68 -2.66 16.17
N LYS A 107 4.96 -2.04 15.04
CA LYS A 107 4.28 -0.83 14.57
C LYS A 107 3.12 -1.21 13.66
N PHE A 108 2.03 -0.47 13.74
CA PHE A 108 0.83 -0.67 12.92
C PHE A 108 0.72 0.49 11.93
N ILE A 109 1.00 0.23 10.68
CA ILE A 109 1.00 1.24 9.62
C ILE A 109 -0.36 1.22 8.91
N PRO A 110 -1.13 2.32 8.92
CA PRO A 110 -2.40 2.39 8.21
C PRO A 110 -2.22 2.18 6.71
N VAL A 111 -3.06 1.34 6.11
CA VAL A 111 -3.06 1.05 4.67
C VAL A 111 -4.42 1.43 4.11
N SER A 112 -4.52 2.64 3.56
CA SER A 112 -5.75 3.14 2.96
C SER A 112 -6.06 2.45 1.63
N ALA A 113 -7.32 2.46 1.21
CA ALA A 113 -7.73 1.94 -0.10
C ALA A 113 -7.04 2.69 -1.25
N GLU A 114 -6.83 3.99 -1.09
CA GLU A 114 -6.08 4.80 -2.05
C GLU A 114 -4.59 4.40 -2.09
N GLY A 115 -3.96 4.18 -0.94
CA GLY A 115 -2.58 3.70 -0.85
C GLY A 115 -2.41 2.34 -1.52
N LEU A 116 -3.35 1.40 -1.32
CA LEU A 116 -3.35 0.12 -2.03
C LEU A 116 -3.39 0.33 -3.55
N LYS A 117 -4.31 1.15 -4.03
CA LYS A 117 -4.52 1.39 -5.47
C LYS A 117 -3.38 2.18 -6.09
N ASN A 118 -3.04 3.35 -5.53
CA ASN A 118 -2.19 4.35 -6.19
C ASN A 118 -0.70 4.18 -5.88
N ILE A 119 -0.34 3.50 -4.80
CA ILE A 119 1.06 3.23 -4.45
C ILE A 119 1.40 1.77 -4.78
N HIS A 120 0.76 0.81 -4.12
CA HIS A 120 1.18 -0.59 -4.22
C HIS A 120 0.85 -1.23 -5.57
N TYR A 121 -0.42 -1.24 -5.99
CA TYR A 121 -0.79 -1.90 -7.25
C TYR A 121 -0.34 -1.11 -8.47
N LYS A 122 -0.40 0.20 -8.41
CA LYS A 122 0.09 1.05 -9.50
C LYS A 122 1.61 0.91 -9.64
N GLY A 123 2.37 0.97 -8.53
CA GLY A 123 3.82 0.76 -8.55
C GLY A 123 4.21 -0.63 -9.07
N GLY A 124 3.51 -1.68 -8.63
CA GLY A 124 3.70 -3.03 -9.17
C GLY A 124 3.43 -3.10 -10.68
N THR A 125 2.38 -2.42 -11.17
CA THR A 125 2.08 -2.32 -12.59
C THR A 125 3.18 -1.57 -13.36
N ASP A 126 3.75 -0.52 -12.77
CA ASP A 126 4.83 0.26 -13.36
C ASP A 126 6.11 -0.56 -13.53
N VAL A 127 6.47 -1.35 -12.53
CA VAL A 127 7.61 -2.29 -12.60
C VAL A 127 7.42 -3.28 -13.74
N VAL A 128 6.22 -3.87 -13.86
CA VAL A 128 5.91 -4.81 -14.94
C VAL A 128 5.94 -4.12 -16.31
N ALA A 129 5.40 -2.91 -16.43
CA ALA A 129 5.44 -2.14 -17.68
C ALA A 129 6.87 -1.88 -18.15
N LEU A 130 7.75 -1.41 -17.25
CA LEU A 130 9.17 -1.18 -17.53
C LEU A 130 9.91 -2.49 -17.87
N TYR A 131 9.63 -3.57 -17.13
CA TYR A 131 10.22 -4.87 -17.42
C TYR A 131 9.86 -5.34 -18.84
N LEU A 132 8.58 -5.27 -19.23
CA LEU A 132 8.12 -5.68 -20.54
C LEU A 132 8.67 -4.79 -21.68
N GLN A 133 8.90 -3.51 -21.41
CA GLN A 133 9.53 -2.59 -22.35
C GLN A 133 10.98 -3.00 -22.62
N ASN A 134 11.74 -3.25 -21.54
CA ASN A 134 13.16 -3.60 -21.64
C ASN A 134 13.41 -5.07 -22.08
N ASN A 135 12.37 -5.92 -22.03
CA ASN A 135 12.47 -7.34 -22.40
C ASN A 135 11.42 -7.73 -23.44
N PRO A 136 11.58 -7.32 -24.72
CA PRO A 136 10.57 -7.53 -25.77
C PRO A 136 10.27 -9.01 -26.06
N LYS A 137 11.19 -9.91 -25.75
CA LYS A 137 11.03 -11.36 -25.93
C LYS A 137 10.48 -12.08 -24.69
N SER A 138 10.19 -11.35 -23.62
CA SER A 138 9.67 -11.96 -22.37
C SER A 138 8.33 -12.67 -22.60
N ARG A 139 8.17 -13.79 -21.92
CA ARG A 139 6.93 -14.60 -21.85
C ARG A 139 6.39 -14.66 -20.41
N MET A 140 6.58 -13.60 -19.64
CA MET A 140 6.31 -13.52 -18.20
C MET A 140 4.90 -13.99 -17.81
N PHE A 141 3.89 -13.70 -18.62
CA PHE A 141 2.50 -14.04 -18.33
C PHE A 141 2.00 -15.29 -19.08
N ASP A 142 2.84 -15.97 -19.86
CA ASP A 142 2.44 -17.19 -20.57
C ASP A 142 2.40 -18.42 -19.65
N GLY A 143 2.88 -18.29 -18.42
CA GLY A 143 2.81 -19.28 -17.36
C GLY A 143 2.11 -18.77 -16.10
N LYS A 144 2.39 -19.43 -14.95
CA LYS A 144 1.89 -19.02 -13.65
C LYS A 144 3.02 -18.37 -12.84
N GLY A 145 2.71 -17.26 -12.18
CA GLY A 145 3.63 -16.59 -11.26
C GLY A 145 3.55 -17.18 -9.85
N LEU A 146 4.68 -17.49 -9.23
CA LEU A 146 4.74 -17.84 -7.81
C LEU A 146 4.74 -16.55 -6.98
N ILE A 147 3.72 -16.36 -6.16
CA ILE A 147 3.60 -15.20 -5.26
C ILE A 147 3.35 -15.72 -3.85
N LEU A 148 4.36 -15.57 -3.00
CA LEU A 148 4.29 -15.90 -1.58
C LEU A 148 4.05 -14.62 -0.78
N GLY A 149 3.20 -14.69 0.23
CA GLY A 149 2.90 -13.59 1.13
C GLY A 149 3.20 -13.96 2.58
N GLY A 150 3.20 -12.96 3.43
CA GLY A 150 3.20 -13.13 4.88
C GLY A 150 1.84 -13.57 5.42
N SER A 151 1.62 -13.37 6.70
CA SER A 151 0.42 -13.82 7.41
C SER A 151 -0.51 -12.69 7.82
N HIS A 152 -1.79 -13.01 8.01
CA HIS A 152 -2.70 -12.20 8.80
C HIS A 152 -2.39 -12.37 10.30
N ALA A 153 -2.66 -11.33 11.07
CA ALA A 153 -2.46 -11.32 12.51
C ALA A 153 -3.79 -10.99 13.23
N PRO A 154 -4.78 -11.91 13.19
CA PRO A 154 -6.15 -11.66 13.68
C PRO A 154 -6.20 -11.31 15.17
N ASN A 155 -5.24 -11.78 15.98
CA ASN A 155 -5.14 -11.45 17.40
C ASN A 155 -4.91 -9.95 17.67
N TYR A 156 -4.50 -9.19 16.65
CA TYR A 156 -4.32 -7.74 16.74
C TYR A 156 -5.47 -6.95 16.12
N ASN A 157 -6.52 -7.60 15.64
CA ASN A 157 -7.70 -6.93 15.10
C ASN A 157 -8.48 -6.25 16.22
N VAL A 158 -8.89 -5.00 15.99
CA VAL A 158 -9.61 -4.17 16.98
C VAL A 158 -10.72 -3.42 16.25
N ALA A 159 -11.94 -3.42 16.80
CA ALA A 159 -13.07 -2.60 16.33
C ALA A 159 -13.32 -2.67 14.81
N GLY A 160 -13.10 -3.84 14.20
CA GLY A 160 -13.29 -4.06 12.76
C GLY A 160 -12.07 -3.70 11.89
N SER A 161 -11.00 -3.18 12.46
CA SER A 161 -9.71 -3.06 11.77
C SER A 161 -9.04 -4.43 11.67
N LEU A 162 -8.36 -4.67 10.54
CA LEU A 162 -7.69 -5.93 10.22
C LEU A 162 -6.18 -5.71 10.15
N VAL A 163 -5.42 -6.63 10.74
CA VAL A 163 -3.96 -6.55 10.83
C VAL A 163 -3.32 -7.73 10.11
N GLY A 164 -2.21 -7.47 9.43
CA GLY A 164 -1.39 -8.49 8.77
C GLY A 164 -0.09 -7.93 8.24
N ASP A 165 0.74 -8.81 7.69
CA ASP A 165 1.87 -8.40 6.90
C ASP A 165 1.38 -7.67 5.64
N LEU A 166 2.13 -6.66 5.16
CA LEU A 166 1.72 -5.90 3.99
C LEU A 166 1.47 -6.81 2.77
N SER A 167 2.30 -7.83 2.57
CA SER A 167 2.14 -8.80 1.48
C SER A 167 0.85 -9.62 1.59
N ALA A 168 0.42 -9.98 2.81
CA ALA A 168 -0.87 -10.65 3.02
C ALA A 168 -2.04 -9.72 2.70
N ILE A 169 -1.96 -8.45 3.11
CA ILE A 169 -2.96 -7.42 2.79
C ILE A 169 -3.07 -7.21 1.28
N LEU A 170 -1.93 -7.15 0.57
CA LEU A 170 -1.90 -7.03 -0.89
C LEU A 170 -2.54 -8.24 -1.57
N ILE A 171 -2.24 -9.47 -1.12
CA ILE A 171 -2.84 -10.68 -1.65
C ILE A 171 -4.34 -10.72 -1.38
N GLU A 172 -4.79 -10.30 -0.20
CA GLU A 172 -6.21 -10.25 0.16
C GLU A 172 -7.01 -9.33 -0.77
N ASN A 173 -6.45 -8.20 -1.14
CA ASN A 173 -7.10 -7.19 -1.96
C ASN A 173 -6.72 -7.25 -3.45
N ILE A 174 -6.04 -8.32 -3.90
CA ILE A 174 -5.56 -8.44 -5.28
C ILE A 174 -6.71 -8.52 -6.28
N ASN A 175 -6.50 -7.95 -7.46
CA ASN A 175 -7.46 -8.06 -8.57
C ASN A 175 -7.70 -9.56 -8.91
N PRO A 176 -8.97 -10.01 -9.02
CA PRO A 176 -9.31 -11.38 -9.35
C PRO A 176 -8.65 -11.92 -10.63
N LEU A 177 -8.42 -11.08 -11.63
CA LEU A 177 -7.74 -11.48 -12.87
C LEU A 177 -6.28 -11.90 -12.61
N VAL A 178 -5.57 -11.20 -11.73
CA VAL A 178 -4.19 -11.57 -11.34
C VAL A 178 -4.20 -12.91 -10.59
N ASN A 179 -5.25 -13.18 -9.80
CA ASN A 179 -5.38 -14.43 -9.08
C ASN A 179 -5.54 -15.66 -10.01
N LEU A 180 -5.93 -15.47 -11.28
CA LEU A 180 -6.02 -16.57 -12.26
C LEU A 180 -4.65 -17.12 -12.67
N VAL A 181 -3.65 -16.25 -12.76
CA VAL A 181 -2.30 -16.59 -13.25
C VAL A 181 -1.28 -16.82 -12.14
N ARG A 182 -1.67 -16.67 -10.87
CA ARG A 182 -0.76 -16.89 -9.72
C ARG A 182 -0.91 -18.27 -9.09
N VAL A 183 0.16 -18.72 -8.43
CA VAL A 183 0.19 -19.88 -7.52
C VAL A 183 0.98 -19.48 -6.26
N PRO A 184 0.60 -19.99 -5.07
CA PRO A 184 -0.67 -20.63 -4.77
C PRO A 184 -1.85 -19.69 -4.97
N LYS A 185 -3.06 -20.19 -5.07
CA LYS A 185 -4.27 -19.36 -5.10
C LYS A 185 -4.42 -18.60 -3.78
N LYS A 186 -5.15 -17.46 -3.81
CA LYS A 186 -5.35 -16.58 -2.65
C LYS A 186 -5.75 -17.39 -1.39
N GLN A 187 -6.76 -18.22 -1.49
CA GLN A 187 -7.27 -19.03 -0.37
C GLN A 187 -6.19 -19.92 0.24
N THR A 188 -5.44 -20.63 -0.61
CA THR A 188 -4.37 -21.52 -0.16
C THR A 188 -3.21 -20.73 0.47
N CYS A 189 -2.84 -19.60 -0.13
CA CYS A 189 -1.77 -18.74 0.40
C CYS A 189 -2.09 -18.27 1.81
N LEU A 190 -3.30 -17.76 2.05
CA LEU A 190 -3.74 -17.25 3.34
C LEU A 190 -3.90 -18.32 4.41
N LEU A 191 -4.27 -19.56 4.02
CA LEU A 191 -4.32 -20.70 4.94
C LEU A 191 -2.94 -21.12 5.44
N TYR A 192 -1.94 -21.16 4.56
CA TYR A 192 -0.57 -21.54 4.92
C TYR A 192 0.17 -20.48 5.74
N THR A 193 -0.29 -19.24 5.71
CA THR A 193 0.31 -18.13 6.49
C THR A 193 -0.35 -17.92 7.85
N SER A 194 -1.39 -18.68 8.19
CA SER A 194 -1.90 -18.75 9.56
C SER A 194 -0.87 -19.46 10.44
N PRO A 195 -0.48 -18.91 11.61
CA PRO A 195 0.46 -19.58 12.50
C PRO A 195 -0.06 -20.96 12.83
N SER A 196 0.76 -21.99 12.63
CA SER A 196 0.40 -23.34 13.03
C SER A 196 0.34 -23.42 14.56
N PRO A 197 -0.45 -24.32 15.14
CA PRO A 197 -0.44 -24.53 16.60
C PRO A 197 0.97 -24.75 17.17
N ARG A 198 1.90 -25.29 16.39
CA ARG A 198 3.31 -25.49 16.78
C ARG A 198 4.13 -24.21 16.84
N ASP A 199 3.75 -23.16 16.08
CA ASP A 199 4.47 -21.89 16.09
C ASP A 199 4.10 -21.04 17.31
N THR A 200 2.92 -21.27 17.89
CA THR A 200 2.47 -20.63 19.13
C THR A 200 3.10 -21.24 20.39
N GLU A 201 3.59 -22.48 20.32
CA GLU A 201 4.28 -23.14 21.45
C GLU A 201 5.76 -22.74 21.59
N ARG A 202 6.41 -22.27 20.49
CA ARG A 202 7.81 -21.83 20.50
C ARG A 202 8.02 -20.39 20.98
N SER A 203 6.96 -19.63 21.19
CA SER A 203 6.99 -18.23 21.64
C SER A 203 6.58 -18.05 23.12
N ARG A 204 6.62 -19.13 23.92
CA ARG A 204 6.45 -19.10 25.38
C ARG A 204 7.76 -19.35 26.09
#